data_d786de76a88b76e8a3d08fc2515e69c4
#
_entry.id   d786de76a88b76e8a3d08fc2515e69c4
#
_cell.length_a   1.000
_cell.length_b   1.000
_cell.length_c   1.000
_cell.angle_alpha   90.00
_cell.angle_beta   90.00
_cell.angle_gamma   90.00
#
_symmetry.space_group_name_H-M   'P 1'
#
loop_
_entity.id
_entity.type
_entity.pdbx_description
1 polymer ?
#
loop_
_entity_poly.entity_id
_entity_poly.type
_entity_poly.pdbx_seq_one_letter_code
_entity_poly.pdbx_strand_id
1 'polypeptide(L)'
;MIPLSNFNHLFKEDMLEITPDVEVGYIWKYLLPMSTEKLPDGIGFSVVRGDKQYDIIRLHEGGQRFFSQKVIDILSGYVDMSDKCYPIYIKDVDTQYYIIYNLKAYTWFNNKCSFSNEPRYYDITNASNCLYSIIGTMNIVVNEVVREALEQEGITNMALTECFGCTEDEYIQVIESREVPTKASNHSIMTKNQNTTEISKLSKSVQMLRNSTIYYSRAGGGAGSILLINTNDNLSLWIECYWEIKHKGIVIATADDDTTAVVGPIAIAAKQLEGRKIHRVELAPYTLDLELFIEDDYVLCIVCEPQPDEDDNLNNNWDFSIIDSNITYCVTCNFTVLQQQYK
;
A
#
# COMPACT_ATOMS: atom_id res chain seq x y z
N MET A 1 -1.99 20.81 -12.06
CA MET A 1 -1.31 19.59 -11.57
C MET A 1 0.18 19.67 -11.85
N ILE A 2 1.00 19.16 -10.95
CA ILE A 2 2.46 19.16 -11.04
C ILE A 2 2.92 17.72 -11.29
N PRO A 3 3.67 17.43 -12.37
CA PRO A 3 4.20 16.10 -12.58
C PRO A 3 5.26 15.75 -11.53
N LEU A 4 5.14 14.57 -10.97
CA LEU A 4 6.00 14.02 -9.93
C LEU A 4 6.32 12.56 -10.25
N SER A 5 7.30 12.00 -9.56
CA SER A 5 7.62 10.57 -9.64
C SER A 5 7.87 9.98 -8.27
N ASN A 6 7.25 8.85 -7.97
CA ASN A 6 7.65 8.01 -6.84
C ASN A 6 9.02 7.44 -7.12
N PHE A 7 9.94 7.69 -6.21
CA PHE A 7 11.31 7.23 -6.27
C PHE A 7 11.45 5.90 -5.56
N ASN A 8 11.63 4.83 -6.31
CA ASN A 8 11.63 3.46 -5.84
C ASN A 8 12.87 2.70 -6.32
N HIS A 9 13.02 1.43 -5.93
CA HIS A 9 14.03 0.52 -6.45
C HIS A 9 13.40 -0.55 -7.35
N LEU A 10 14.20 -1.08 -8.29
CA LEU A 10 13.88 -2.31 -8.99
C LEU A 10 14.25 -3.51 -8.12
N PHE A 11 13.40 -4.52 -8.08
CA PHE A 11 13.77 -5.77 -7.44
C PHE A 11 14.77 -6.52 -8.33
N LYS A 12 15.95 -6.86 -7.78
CA LYS A 12 16.98 -7.67 -8.44
C LYS A 12 17.47 -8.72 -7.47
N GLU A 13 17.62 -9.95 -7.95
CA GLU A 13 18.05 -11.08 -7.11
C GLU A 13 19.43 -10.92 -6.49
N ASP A 14 20.34 -10.20 -7.18
CA ASP A 14 21.72 -9.95 -6.78
C ASP A 14 21.89 -8.64 -5.94
N MET A 15 20.81 -7.89 -5.71
CA MET A 15 20.83 -6.65 -4.93
C MET A 15 21.13 -6.95 -3.46
N LEU A 16 21.96 -6.11 -2.84
CA LEU A 16 22.15 -6.15 -1.39
C LEU A 16 20.85 -5.92 -0.65
N GLU A 17 20.51 -6.86 0.20
CA GLU A 17 19.49 -6.74 1.22
C GLU A 17 20.17 -6.78 2.59
N ILE A 18 19.89 -5.80 3.42
CA ILE A 18 20.55 -5.62 4.72
C ILE A 18 19.54 -5.73 5.86
N THR A 19 20.02 -6.15 7.02
CA THR A 19 19.26 -6.19 8.27
C THR A 19 19.99 -5.44 9.37
N PRO A 20 19.30 -4.75 10.29
CA PRO A 20 19.94 -4.10 11.43
C PRO A 20 20.44 -5.12 12.45
N ASP A 21 21.42 -4.72 13.26
CA ASP A 21 21.95 -5.54 14.38
C ASP A 21 20.97 -5.61 15.57
N VAL A 22 19.84 -4.92 15.47
CA VAL A 22 18.77 -4.87 16.47
C VAL A 22 17.46 -5.29 15.83
N GLU A 23 16.43 -5.53 16.64
CA GLU A 23 15.09 -5.85 16.15
C GLU A 23 14.54 -4.71 15.27
N VAL A 24 14.07 -5.02 14.05
CA VAL A 24 13.57 -4.04 13.06
C VAL A 24 12.47 -3.17 13.66
N GLY A 25 11.57 -3.75 14.48
CA GLY A 25 10.50 -3.02 15.16
C GLY A 25 10.98 -1.85 16.03
N TYR A 26 12.16 -1.99 16.63
CA TYR A 26 12.75 -0.95 17.47
C TYR A 26 13.20 0.29 16.67
N ILE A 27 13.70 0.10 15.45
CA ILE A 27 14.25 1.20 14.63
C ILE A 27 13.29 1.72 13.58
N TRP A 28 12.13 1.07 13.36
CA TRP A 28 11.22 1.38 12.28
C TRP A 28 10.87 2.87 12.17
N LYS A 29 10.55 3.52 13.29
CA LYS A 29 10.18 4.94 13.30
C LYS A 29 11.29 5.87 12.78
N TYR A 30 12.55 5.47 12.88
CA TYR A 30 13.71 6.25 12.40
C TYR A 30 13.98 6.04 10.90
N LEU A 31 13.42 4.98 10.32
CA LEU A 31 13.61 4.63 8.91
C LEU A 31 12.59 5.34 7.99
N LEU A 32 11.53 5.93 8.54
CA LEU A 32 10.53 6.63 7.76
C LEU A 32 11.11 7.90 7.13
N PRO A 33 10.88 8.20 5.84
CA PRO A 33 11.39 9.42 5.20
C PRO A 33 10.90 10.71 5.86
N MET A 34 9.77 10.66 6.56
CA MET A 34 9.21 11.79 7.33
C MET A 34 9.70 11.83 8.78
N SER A 35 10.48 10.88 9.24
CA SER A 35 11.02 10.89 10.61
C SER A 35 11.85 12.14 10.84
N THR A 36 11.68 12.78 11.98
CA THR A 36 12.51 13.92 12.41
C THR A 36 13.68 13.49 13.29
N GLU A 37 13.74 12.21 13.64
CA GLU A 37 14.79 11.62 14.48
C GLU A 37 15.73 10.75 13.64
N LYS A 38 17.02 10.81 13.92
CA LYS A 38 18.02 9.90 13.35
C LYS A 38 18.03 8.57 14.09
N LEU A 39 18.51 7.55 13.40
CA LEU A 39 18.80 6.27 14.02
C LEU A 39 19.74 6.45 15.23
N PRO A 40 19.50 5.80 16.37
CA PRO A 40 20.40 5.86 17.51
C PRO A 40 21.81 5.42 17.17
N ASP A 41 22.79 6.07 17.80
CA ASP A 41 24.21 5.74 17.60
C ASP A 41 24.52 4.27 17.95
N GLY A 42 25.42 3.67 17.19
CA GLY A 42 25.89 2.32 17.43
C GLY A 42 25.05 1.22 16.79
N ILE A 43 23.97 1.56 16.10
CA ILE A 43 23.22 0.58 15.31
C ILE A 43 23.89 0.42 13.95
N GLY A 44 24.33 -0.80 13.67
CA GLY A 44 24.89 -1.22 12.39
C GLY A 44 23.92 -2.08 11.59
N PHE A 45 24.35 -2.43 10.38
CA PHE A 45 23.63 -3.34 9.49
C PHE A 45 24.56 -4.42 8.97
N SER A 46 23.99 -5.59 8.68
CA SER A 46 24.69 -6.72 8.07
C SER A 46 24.00 -7.15 6.80
N VAL A 47 24.76 -7.67 5.83
CA VAL A 47 24.21 -8.20 4.58
C VAL A 47 23.55 -9.55 4.85
N VAL A 48 22.31 -9.73 4.40
CA VAL A 48 21.53 -10.96 4.49
C VAL A 48 21.52 -11.68 3.14
N ARG A 49 21.43 -10.91 2.06
CA ARG A 49 21.26 -11.43 0.70
C ARG A 49 21.92 -10.51 -0.32
N GLY A 50 22.29 -11.08 -1.47
CA GLY A 50 22.88 -10.36 -2.59
C GLY A 50 24.33 -9.97 -2.33
N ASP A 51 25.03 -9.59 -3.37
CA ASP A 51 26.44 -9.20 -3.34
C ASP A 51 26.71 -7.90 -4.14
N LYS A 52 25.69 -7.40 -4.86
CA LYS A 52 25.85 -6.26 -5.74
C LYS A 52 25.43 -4.95 -5.09
N GLN A 53 26.41 -4.07 -5.01
CA GLN A 53 26.29 -2.74 -4.42
C GLN A 53 25.71 -1.76 -5.43
N TYR A 54 24.39 -1.79 -5.62
CA TYR A 54 23.67 -0.82 -6.45
C TYR A 54 23.55 0.53 -5.75
N ASP A 55 23.23 1.58 -6.50
CA ASP A 55 22.99 2.91 -5.93
C ASP A 55 21.78 2.95 -4.97
N ILE A 56 20.84 2.01 -5.13
CA ILE A 56 19.70 1.84 -4.22
C ILE A 56 19.65 0.39 -3.78
N ILE A 57 19.71 0.18 -2.46
CA ILE A 57 19.55 -1.12 -1.80
C ILE A 57 18.40 -1.06 -0.81
N ARG A 58 18.01 -2.17 -0.22
CA ARG A 58 16.85 -2.23 0.67
C ARG A 58 17.09 -2.97 1.98
N LEU A 59 16.18 -2.72 2.93
CA LEU A 59 16.03 -3.56 4.11
C LEU A 59 15.44 -4.92 3.73
N HIS A 60 15.98 -6.02 4.25
CA HIS A 60 15.57 -7.38 3.90
C HIS A 60 14.09 -7.66 4.20
N GLU A 61 13.63 -7.25 5.37
CA GLU A 61 12.24 -7.44 5.83
C GLU A 61 11.42 -6.14 5.78
N GLY A 62 11.70 -5.25 4.83
CA GLY A 62 11.02 -3.98 4.75
C GLY A 62 11.16 -3.26 3.41
N GLY A 63 10.29 -2.28 3.19
CA GLY A 63 10.32 -1.42 2.00
C GLY A 63 11.32 -0.27 2.10
N GLN A 64 12.05 -0.14 3.22
CA GLN A 64 13.02 0.93 3.39
C GLN A 64 14.18 0.79 2.41
N ARG A 65 14.56 1.93 1.83
CA ARG A 65 15.65 2.07 0.86
C ARG A 65 16.80 2.80 1.47
N PHE A 66 17.99 2.43 1.02
CA PHE A 66 19.22 3.08 1.37
C PHE A 66 19.91 3.52 0.08
N PHE A 67 20.46 4.71 0.07
CA PHE A 67 20.93 5.42 -1.11
C PHE A 67 22.44 5.61 -1.08
N SER A 68 23.13 5.36 -2.20
CA SER A 68 24.56 5.60 -2.33
C SER A 68 24.89 7.09 -2.22
N GLN A 69 26.16 7.41 -1.95
CA GLN A 69 26.66 8.78 -1.98
C GLN A 69 26.34 9.48 -3.31
N LYS A 70 26.43 8.76 -4.44
CA LYS A 70 26.09 9.29 -5.76
C LYS A 70 24.65 9.84 -5.84
N VAL A 71 23.67 9.12 -5.28
CA VAL A 71 22.29 9.60 -5.20
C VAL A 71 22.19 10.85 -4.35
N ILE A 72 22.86 10.87 -3.18
CA ILE A 72 22.83 12.04 -2.28
C ILE A 72 23.48 13.26 -2.93
N ASP A 73 24.57 13.08 -3.67
CA ASP A 73 25.23 14.18 -4.38
C ASP A 73 24.33 14.81 -5.45
N ILE A 74 23.60 13.99 -6.21
CA ILE A 74 22.62 14.47 -7.19
C ILE A 74 21.51 15.25 -6.49
N LEU A 75 20.91 14.68 -5.44
CA LEU A 75 19.85 15.34 -4.70
C LEU A 75 20.30 16.65 -4.06
N SER A 76 21.55 16.73 -3.61
CA SER A 76 22.17 17.92 -3.01
C SER A 76 22.27 19.09 -3.98
N GLY A 77 22.25 18.84 -5.28
CA GLY A 77 22.17 19.88 -6.31
C GLY A 77 20.81 20.61 -6.37
N TYR A 78 19.78 20.06 -5.75
CA TYR A 78 18.39 20.55 -5.83
C TYR A 78 17.76 20.84 -4.46
N VAL A 79 18.24 20.17 -3.42
CA VAL A 79 17.71 20.28 -2.05
C VAL A 79 18.89 20.30 -1.08
N ASP A 80 18.83 21.15 -0.06
CA ASP A 80 19.79 21.05 1.04
C ASP A 80 19.58 19.73 1.78
N MET A 81 20.53 18.80 1.60
CA MET A 81 20.54 17.47 2.20
C MET A 81 21.23 17.39 3.55
N SER A 82 21.76 18.49 4.08
CA SER A 82 22.57 18.52 5.31
C SER A 82 21.81 18.02 6.55
N ASP A 83 20.49 18.25 6.59
CA ASP A 83 19.58 17.82 7.65
C ASP A 83 18.57 16.74 7.17
N LYS A 84 18.74 16.21 5.95
CA LYS A 84 17.80 15.28 5.33
C LYS A 84 18.36 13.89 5.00
N CYS A 85 19.63 13.69 5.29
CA CYS A 85 20.22 12.36 5.18
C CYS A 85 21.32 12.18 6.24
N TYR A 86 21.62 10.92 6.53
CA TYR A 86 22.76 10.53 7.35
C TYR A 86 23.30 9.18 6.91
N PRO A 87 24.64 8.96 7.04
CA PRO A 87 25.26 7.70 6.67
C PRO A 87 24.87 6.57 7.63
N ILE A 88 24.80 5.35 7.10
CA ILE A 88 24.70 4.13 7.90
C ILE A 88 25.98 3.31 7.77
N TYR A 89 26.27 2.51 8.78
CA TYR A 89 27.33 1.53 8.71
C TYR A 89 26.78 0.18 8.31
N ILE A 90 27.33 -0.42 7.26
CA ILE A 90 27.02 -1.78 6.83
C ILE A 90 28.33 -2.59 6.90
N LYS A 91 28.29 -3.68 7.67
CA LYS A 91 29.46 -4.53 7.87
C LYS A 91 29.94 -5.14 6.54
N ASP A 92 31.23 -5.08 6.29
CA ASP A 92 31.91 -5.66 5.10
C ASP A 92 31.41 -5.09 3.75
N VAL A 93 30.87 -3.86 3.75
CA VAL A 93 30.44 -3.14 2.54
C VAL A 93 31.21 -1.83 2.43
N ASP A 94 31.92 -1.65 1.32
CA ASP A 94 32.79 -0.48 1.09
C ASP A 94 32.00 0.76 0.64
N THR A 95 30.87 0.57 -0.06
CA THR A 95 30.01 1.67 -0.52
C THR A 95 29.30 2.31 0.67
N GLN A 96 29.42 3.64 0.79
CA GLN A 96 28.68 4.39 1.78
C GLN A 96 27.22 4.54 1.36
N TYR A 97 26.31 4.12 2.24
CA TYR A 97 24.86 4.28 2.08
C TYR A 97 24.28 5.23 3.12
N TYR A 98 23.13 5.81 2.77
CA TYR A 98 22.45 6.84 3.55
C TYR A 98 20.98 6.50 3.72
N ILE A 99 20.43 6.89 4.85
CA ILE A 99 18.99 7.02 5.06
C ILE A 99 18.58 8.46 4.72
N ILE A 100 17.51 8.60 3.93
CA ILE A 100 16.85 9.88 3.73
C ILE A 100 15.73 10.02 4.77
N TYR A 101 15.71 11.11 5.50
CA TYR A 101 14.77 11.39 6.57
C TYR A 101 14.42 12.89 6.60
N ASN A 102 13.60 13.34 7.56
CA ASN A 102 13.22 14.73 7.77
C ASN A 102 12.65 15.42 6.52
N LEU A 103 12.00 14.63 5.67
CA LEU A 103 11.31 15.17 4.51
C LEU A 103 9.95 15.74 4.90
N LYS A 104 9.56 16.84 4.26
CA LYS A 104 8.19 17.35 4.38
C LYS A 104 7.24 16.29 3.84
N ALA A 105 6.28 15.88 4.68
CA ALA A 105 5.31 14.88 4.33
C ALA A 105 3.99 15.49 3.85
N TYR A 106 3.40 14.86 2.85
CA TYR A 106 2.13 15.25 2.25
C TYR A 106 1.15 14.08 2.28
N THR A 107 -0.14 14.38 2.24
CA THR A 107 -1.19 13.39 2.11
C THR A 107 -1.45 13.07 0.64
N TRP A 108 -2.09 11.97 0.38
CA TRP A 108 -2.64 11.66 -0.93
C TRP A 108 -4.16 11.81 -0.91
N PHE A 109 -4.73 12.14 -2.06
CA PHE A 109 -6.17 12.14 -2.20
C PHE A 109 -6.65 10.70 -2.27
N ASN A 110 -7.63 10.37 -1.43
CA ASN A 110 -8.26 9.07 -1.43
C ASN A 110 -8.92 8.81 -2.77
N ASN A 111 -8.35 7.94 -3.55
CA ASN A 111 -8.99 7.42 -4.72
C ASN A 111 -9.98 6.33 -4.32
N LYS A 112 -11.26 6.62 -4.43
CA LYS A 112 -12.28 5.56 -4.43
C LYS A 112 -12.15 4.63 -5.64
N CYS A 113 -11.17 4.84 -6.52
CA CYS A 113 -11.00 4.17 -7.80
C CYS A 113 -9.54 4.12 -8.25
N SER A 114 -8.57 3.87 -7.36
CA SER A 114 -7.21 3.61 -7.86
C SER A 114 -7.15 2.18 -8.40
N PHE A 115 -7.42 2.02 -9.69
CA PHE A 115 -6.91 0.88 -10.43
C PHE A 115 -5.39 0.88 -10.31
N SER A 116 -4.76 -0.28 -10.16
CA SER A 116 -3.31 -0.45 -9.98
C SER A 116 -2.44 0.24 -11.04
N ASN A 117 -3.02 0.68 -12.14
CA ASN A 117 -2.36 1.38 -13.26
C ASN A 117 -2.64 2.88 -13.32
N GLU A 118 -3.38 3.44 -12.37
CA GLU A 118 -3.65 4.87 -12.38
C GLU A 118 -2.58 5.66 -11.63
N PRO A 119 -2.22 6.86 -12.15
CA PRO A 119 -1.29 7.74 -11.45
C PRO A 119 -1.82 8.11 -10.06
N ARG A 120 -0.96 8.11 -9.06
CA ARG A 120 -1.30 8.58 -7.71
C ARG A 120 -1.34 10.10 -7.66
N TYR A 121 -2.28 10.64 -6.89
CA TYR A 121 -2.44 12.07 -6.69
C TYR A 121 -2.16 12.45 -5.25
N TYR A 122 -1.30 13.42 -5.06
CA TYR A 122 -0.87 13.88 -3.74
C TYR A 122 -1.34 15.31 -3.50
N ASP A 123 -1.80 15.58 -2.27
CA ASP A 123 -2.16 16.94 -1.83
C ASP A 123 -0.91 17.79 -1.62
N ILE A 124 -0.42 18.36 -2.70
CA ILE A 124 0.75 19.23 -2.72
C ILE A 124 0.31 20.64 -3.13
N THR A 125 -0.14 21.40 -2.15
CA THR A 125 -0.63 22.78 -2.37
C THR A 125 0.49 23.81 -2.54
N ASN A 126 1.73 23.52 -2.14
CA ASN A 126 2.88 24.43 -2.23
C ASN A 126 4.15 23.66 -2.62
N ALA A 127 4.28 23.36 -3.89
CA ALA A 127 5.39 22.57 -4.45
C ALA A 127 6.67 23.38 -4.67
N SER A 128 7.16 24.09 -3.66
CA SER A 128 8.48 24.75 -3.73
C SER A 128 9.66 23.77 -3.53
N ASN A 129 9.39 22.57 -3.08
CA ASN A 129 10.40 21.54 -2.84
C ASN A 129 10.53 20.59 -4.04
N CYS A 130 11.68 19.96 -4.17
CA CYS A 130 11.96 18.97 -5.20
C CYS A 130 11.89 17.52 -4.69
N LEU A 131 11.81 17.34 -3.38
CA LEU A 131 11.87 16.06 -2.68
C LEU A 131 10.85 16.05 -1.53
N TYR A 132 10.00 15.02 -1.48
CA TYR A 132 8.89 14.91 -0.54
C TYR A 132 8.76 13.51 0.03
N SER A 133 8.05 13.39 1.14
CA SER A 133 7.57 12.14 1.70
C SER A 133 6.05 12.07 1.65
N ILE A 134 5.49 10.90 1.72
CA ILE A 134 4.04 10.68 1.82
C ILE A 134 3.72 10.10 3.19
N ILE A 135 2.76 10.74 3.89
CA ILE A 135 2.37 10.38 5.25
C ILE A 135 2.01 8.89 5.32
N GLY A 136 2.59 8.21 6.31
CA GLY A 136 2.31 6.79 6.59
C GLY A 136 2.97 5.80 5.64
N THR A 137 3.80 6.26 4.70
CA THR A 137 4.46 5.39 3.72
C THR A 137 5.98 5.56 3.71
N MET A 138 6.68 4.62 3.06
CA MET A 138 8.10 4.71 2.72
C MET A 138 8.34 5.46 1.40
N ASN A 139 7.30 6.05 0.81
CA ASN A 139 7.42 6.67 -0.50
C ASN A 139 8.17 8.01 -0.41
N ILE A 140 9.18 8.12 -1.25
CA ILE A 140 9.88 9.35 -1.55
C ILE A 140 9.43 9.78 -2.95
N VAL A 141 9.03 11.04 -3.07
CA VAL A 141 8.52 11.61 -4.32
C VAL A 141 9.45 12.74 -4.75
N VAL A 142 9.79 12.74 -6.02
CA VAL A 142 10.64 13.76 -6.65
C VAL A 142 9.88 14.49 -7.74
N ASN A 143 10.24 15.75 -8.00
CA ASN A 143 9.72 16.50 -9.14
C ASN A 143 10.43 16.11 -10.44
N GLU A 144 9.94 16.63 -11.56
CA GLU A 144 10.43 16.34 -12.90
C GLU A 144 11.92 16.65 -13.05
N VAL A 145 12.40 17.77 -12.52
CA VAL A 145 13.80 18.21 -12.65
C VAL A 145 14.75 17.23 -11.96
N VAL A 146 14.40 16.77 -10.75
CA VAL A 146 15.18 15.76 -10.03
C VAL A 146 15.10 14.41 -10.71
N ARG A 147 13.92 14.03 -11.24
CA ARG A 147 13.74 12.82 -12.03
C ARG A 147 14.71 12.77 -13.20
N GLU A 148 14.71 13.81 -14.03
CA GLU A 148 15.59 13.91 -15.19
C GLU A 148 17.07 13.80 -14.80
N ALA A 149 17.49 14.46 -13.74
CA ALA A 149 18.87 14.39 -13.25
C ALA A 149 19.26 12.96 -12.82
N LEU A 150 18.41 12.27 -12.07
CA LEU A 150 18.65 10.89 -11.65
C LEU A 150 18.74 9.93 -12.85
N GLU A 151 17.88 10.11 -13.86
CA GLU A 151 17.90 9.34 -15.10
C GLU A 151 19.17 9.59 -15.93
N GLN A 152 19.56 10.86 -16.11
CA GLN A 152 20.75 11.24 -16.86
C GLN A 152 22.05 10.72 -16.26
N GLU A 153 22.14 10.73 -14.93
CA GLU A 153 23.30 10.22 -14.20
C GLU A 153 23.35 8.69 -14.12
N GLY A 154 22.33 8.00 -14.64
CA GLY A 154 22.31 6.56 -14.75
C GLY A 154 22.36 5.86 -13.39
N ILE A 155 21.52 6.28 -12.45
CA ILE A 155 21.40 5.63 -11.13
C ILE A 155 20.99 4.17 -11.32
N THR A 156 21.76 3.29 -10.71
CA THR A 156 21.55 1.85 -10.81
C THR A 156 20.45 1.38 -9.86
N ASN A 157 19.63 0.44 -10.32
CA ASN A 157 18.52 -0.14 -9.55
C ASN A 157 17.43 0.86 -9.15
N MET A 158 17.16 1.82 -10.01
CA MET A 158 16.13 2.84 -9.82
C MET A 158 14.86 2.49 -10.57
N ALA A 159 13.71 2.72 -9.94
CA ALA A 159 12.39 2.73 -10.57
C ALA A 159 11.69 4.06 -10.26
N LEU A 160 11.11 4.68 -11.28
CA LEU A 160 10.34 5.90 -11.18
C LEU A 160 8.92 5.65 -11.68
N THR A 161 7.94 5.82 -10.82
CA THR A 161 6.52 5.66 -11.17
C THR A 161 5.87 7.03 -11.19
N GLU A 162 5.19 7.34 -12.29
CA GLU A 162 4.51 8.61 -12.47
C GLU A 162 3.42 8.85 -11.41
N CYS A 163 3.37 10.06 -10.89
CA CYS A 163 2.35 10.53 -9.98
C CYS A 163 2.17 12.05 -10.15
N PHE A 164 1.17 12.63 -9.50
CA PHE A 164 0.87 14.05 -9.65
C PHE A 164 0.65 14.74 -8.31
N GLY A 165 1.21 15.94 -8.17
CA GLY A 165 0.84 16.88 -7.12
C GLY A 165 -0.32 17.76 -7.60
N CYS A 166 -1.35 17.93 -6.79
CA CYS A 166 -2.48 18.78 -7.11
C CYS A 166 -3.16 19.34 -5.85
N THR A 167 -4.02 20.31 -6.04
CA THR A 167 -4.96 20.77 -5.01
C THR A 167 -6.19 19.85 -4.99
N GLU A 168 -7.00 19.94 -3.94
CA GLU A 168 -8.28 19.22 -3.85
C GLU A 168 -9.21 19.57 -5.02
N ASP A 169 -9.31 20.85 -5.38
CA ASP A 169 -10.14 21.31 -6.50
C ASP A 169 -9.65 20.74 -7.84
N GLU A 170 -8.34 20.72 -8.08
CA GLU A 170 -7.74 20.11 -9.28
C GLU A 170 -7.98 18.60 -9.31
N TYR A 171 -7.89 17.92 -8.16
CA TYR A 171 -8.20 16.50 -8.05
C TYR A 171 -9.67 16.21 -8.37
N ILE A 172 -10.60 16.99 -7.80
CA ILE A 172 -12.04 16.88 -8.10
C ILE A 172 -12.29 17.06 -9.60
N GLN A 173 -11.69 18.07 -10.23
CA GLN A 173 -11.80 18.29 -11.68
C GLN A 173 -11.30 17.09 -12.49
N VAL A 174 -10.20 16.45 -12.06
CA VAL A 174 -9.69 15.24 -12.71
C VAL A 174 -10.70 14.10 -12.60
N ILE A 175 -11.27 13.89 -11.42
CA ILE A 175 -12.29 12.85 -11.20
C ILE A 175 -13.56 13.12 -12.02
N GLU A 176 -14.00 14.39 -12.06
CA GLU A 176 -15.19 14.78 -12.82
C GLU A 176 -14.97 14.79 -14.34
N SER A 177 -13.77 15.20 -14.80
CA SER A 177 -13.40 15.23 -16.23
C SER A 177 -13.06 13.84 -16.80
N ARG A 178 -12.71 12.90 -15.92
CA ARG A 178 -12.77 11.53 -16.33
C ARG A 178 -14.23 11.30 -16.69
N GLU A 179 -14.54 11.34 -18.01
CA GLU A 179 -15.74 10.68 -18.45
C GLU A 179 -15.74 9.39 -17.68
N VAL A 180 -16.65 9.27 -16.71
CA VAL A 180 -16.96 7.98 -16.10
C VAL A 180 -17.08 7.10 -17.31
N PRO A 181 -16.13 6.17 -17.59
CA PRO A 181 -16.28 5.29 -18.72
C PRO A 181 -17.65 4.77 -18.45
N THR A 182 -18.60 5.21 -19.30
CA THR A 182 -20.01 5.09 -18.97
C THR A 182 -20.10 3.64 -18.60
N LYS A 183 -20.26 3.36 -17.28
CA LYS A 183 -20.35 1.99 -16.75
C LYS A 183 -21.28 1.14 -17.62
N ALA A 184 -21.99 1.79 -18.55
CA ALA A 184 -22.80 1.22 -19.59
C ALA A 184 -22.06 0.32 -20.59
N SER A 185 -20.83 0.54 -21.00
CA SER A 185 -20.17 -0.36 -21.97
C SER A 185 -19.54 -1.57 -21.29
N ASN A 186 -18.92 -1.40 -20.11
CA ASN A 186 -18.45 -2.55 -19.32
C ASN A 186 -19.58 -3.16 -18.49
N HIS A 187 -20.58 -2.38 -18.06
CA HIS A 187 -21.79 -2.91 -17.42
C HIS A 187 -22.57 -3.86 -18.33
N SER A 188 -22.60 -3.67 -19.64
CA SER A 188 -23.32 -4.60 -20.54
C SER A 188 -22.61 -5.96 -20.66
N ILE A 189 -21.31 -6.02 -20.41
CA ILE A 189 -20.55 -7.29 -20.37
C ILE A 189 -20.62 -7.90 -18.96
N MET A 190 -20.50 -7.08 -17.90
CA MET A 190 -20.61 -7.53 -16.51
C MET A 190 -22.01 -8.05 -16.14
N THR A 191 -23.09 -7.38 -16.61
CA THR A 191 -24.45 -7.79 -16.30
C THR A 191 -24.88 -9.12 -16.91
N LYS A 192 -24.17 -9.64 -17.92
CA LYS A 192 -24.51 -10.93 -18.52
C LYS A 192 -24.09 -12.15 -17.69
N ASN A 193 -23.14 -12.00 -16.77
CA ASN A 193 -22.59 -13.12 -15.99
C ASN A 193 -22.91 -13.04 -14.48
N GLN A 194 -23.55 -11.97 -14.00
CA GLN A 194 -23.86 -11.84 -12.58
C GLN A 194 -25.01 -12.77 -12.18
N ASN A 195 -24.73 -13.65 -11.23
CA ASN A 195 -25.74 -14.47 -10.58
C ASN A 195 -26.48 -13.65 -9.51
N THR A 196 -27.54 -12.96 -9.87
CA THR A 196 -28.31 -12.06 -9.00
C THR A 196 -28.81 -12.73 -7.72
N THR A 197 -29.07 -14.03 -7.76
CA THR A 197 -29.52 -14.81 -6.60
C THR A 197 -28.41 -14.95 -5.57
N GLU A 198 -27.18 -15.28 -6.01
CA GLU A 198 -26.04 -15.45 -5.10
C GLU A 198 -25.56 -14.10 -4.55
N ILE A 199 -25.60 -13.04 -5.35
CA ILE A 199 -25.32 -11.67 -4.88
C ILE A 199 -26.32 -11.27 -3.78
N SER A 200 -27.62 -11.58 -3.96
CA SER A 200 -28.64 -11.29 -2.94
C SER A 200 -28.39 -12.07 -1.64
N LYS A 201 -27.93 -13.34 -1.73
CA LYS A 201 -27.56 -14.14 -0.56
C LYS A 201 -26.32 -13.56 0.11
N LEU A 202 -25.26 -13.26 -0.63
CA LEU A 202 -24.05 -12.62 -0.13
C LEU A 202 -24.38 -11.31 0.59
N SER A 203 -25.17 -10.43 -0.06
CA SER A 203 -25.57 -9.14 0.51
C SER A 203 -26.28 -9.27 1.86
N LYS A 204 -27.11 -10.30 2.03
CA LYS A 204 -27.74 -10.60 3.33
C LYS A 204 -26.73 -11.17 4.33
N SER A 205 -25.87 -12.05 3.87
CA SER A 205 -24.92 -12.75 4.74
C SER A 205 -23.84 -11.84 5.29
N VAL A 206 -23.29 -10.91 4.50
CA VAL A 206 -22.28 -9.96 4.99
C VAL A 206 -22.83 -9.00 6.07
N GLN A 207 -24.15 -8.79 6.13
CA GLN A 207 -24.78 -8.02 7.22
C GLN A 207 -24.61 -8.69 8.60
N MET A 208 -24.29 -9.98 8.65
CA MET A 208 -23.96 -10.66 9.91
C MET A 208 -22.69 -10.09 10.57
N LEU A 209 -21.79 -9.49 9.79
CA LEU A 209 -20.63 -8.77 10.33
C LEU A 209 -21.03 -7.56 11.17
N ARG A 210 -22.23 -7.04 10.99
CA ARG A 210 -22.70 -5.89 11.76
C ARG A 210 -22.88 -6.29 13.23
N ASN A 211 -22.27 -5.50 14.11
CA ASN A 211 -22.18 -5.70 15.55
C ASN A 211 -21.20 -6.79 16.00
N SER A 212 -20.52 -7.49 15.09
CA SER A 212 -19.44 -8.40 15.42
C SER A 212 -18.19 -7.64 15.84
N THR A 213 -17.40 -8.23 16.74
CA THR A 213 -16.10 -7.69 17.16
C THR A 213 -14.99 -8.45 16.45
N ILE A 214 -14.04 -7.72 15.87
CA ILE A 214 -12.85 -8.29 15.25
C ILE A 214 -11.94 -8.79 16.37
N TYR A 215 -11.75 -10.10 16.53
CA TYR A 215 -10.84 -10.63 17.53
C TYR A 215 -9.46 -10.94 16.99
N TYR A 216 -9.33 -11.10 15.67
CA TYR A 216 -8.07 -11.37 15.00
C TYR A 216 -8.05 -10.71 13.64
N SER A 217 -6.96 -10.03 13.34
CA SER A 217 -6.69 -9.55 11.98
C SER A 217 -5.21 -9.65 11.66
N ARG A 218 -4.89 -10.01 10.42
CA ARG A 218 -3.53 -10.22 9.98
C ARG A 218 -3.35 -9.82 8.51
N ALA A 219 -2.28 -9.07 8.26
CA ALA A 219 -1.72 -8.84 6.94
C ALA A 219 -0.19 -8.77 7.06
N GLY A 220 0.52 -8.82 5.93
CA GLY A 220 1.98 -8.76 5.91
C GLY A 220 2.68 -10.10 6.17
N GLY A 221 4.00 -10.08 6.11
CA GLY A 221 4.84 -11.26 6.23
C GLY A 221 4.60 -12.26 5.10
N GLY A 222 4.53 -13.54 5.44
CA GLY A 222 4.27 -14.60 4.48
C GLY A 222 2.89 -14.56 3.81
N ALA A 223 1.96 -13.75 4.31
CA ALA A 223 0.66 -13.50 3.68
C ALA A 223 0.72 -12.39 2.61
N GLY A 224 1.84 -11.66 2.51
CA GLY A 224 1.95 -10.53 1.58
C GLY A 224 0.90 -9.46 1.89
N SER A 225 0.20 -8.99 0.86
CA SER A 225 -0.89 -8.01 0.97
C SER A 225 -2.25 -8.61 1.33
N ILE A 226 -2.37 -9.92 1.46
CA ILE A 226 -3.62 -10.58 1.86
C ILE A 226 -4.00 -10.13 3.26
N LEU A 227 -5.25 -9.66 3.41
CA LEU A 227 -5.80 -9.27 4.71
C LEU A 227 -6.83 -10.31 5.17
N LEU A 228 -6.56 -10.92 6.33
CA LEU A 228 -7.47 -11.82 7.02
C LEU A 228 -8.10 -11.12 8.21
N ILE A 229 -9.42 -11.22 8.33
CA ILE A 229 -10.20 -10.74 9.48
C ILE A 229 -11.10 -11.85 10.01
N ASN A 230 -11.03 -12.11 11.30
CA ASN A 230 -11.93 -13.02 12.00
C ASN A 230 -12.69 -12.29 13.10
N THR A 231 -13.97 -12.61 13.24
CA THR A 231 -14.82 -12.03 14.28
C THR A 231 -15.21 -13.06 15.34
N ASN A 232 -15.60 -12.58 16.51
CA ASN A 232 -16.06 -13.39 17.64
C ASN A 232 -17.34 -14.20 17.33
N ASP A 233 -18.06 -13.88 16.25
CA ASP A 233 -19.27 -14.58 15.81
C ASP A 233 -18.97 -15.66 14.75
N ASN A 234 -17.73 -16.17 14.72
CA ASN A 234 -17.25 -17.17 13.77
C ASN A 234 -17.47 -16.80 12.30
N LEU A 235 -17.26 -15.50 11.99
CA LEU A 235 -17.24 -14.98 10.62
C LEU A 235 -15.81 -14.67 10.22
N SER A 236 -15.46 -14.95 8.98
CA SER A 236 -14.12 -14.71 8.44
C SER A 236 -14.18 -13.99 7.09
N LEU A 237 -13.31 -13.01 6.89
CA LEU A 237 -13.02 -12.38 5.61
C LEU A 237 -11.59 -12.70 5.22
N TRP A 238 -11.39 -13.17 4.00
CA TRP A 238 -10.10 -13.39 3.36
C TRP A 238 -10.05 -12.51 2.11
N ILE A 239 -9.16 -11.50 2.08
CA ILE A 239 -9.18 -10.43 1.10
C ILE A 239 -7.86 -10.48 0.32
N GLU A 240 -7.95 -10.77 -0.98
CA GLU A 240 -6.81 -10.91 -1.90
C GLU A 240 -6.69 -9.75 -2.88
N CYS A 241 -7.79 -9.00 -3.12
CA CYS A 241 -7.80 -7.81 -3.96
C CYS A 241 -7.28 -6.57 -3.22
N TYR A 242 -7.36 -5.42 -3.88
CA TYR A 242 -7.01 -4.15 -3.26
C TYR A 242 -7.90 -3.82 -2.07
N TRP A 243 -7.29 -3.35 -0.99
CA TRP A 243 -7.97 -2.84 0.20
C TRP A 243 -7.23 -1.65 0.80
N GLU A 244 -7.96 -0.83 1.53
CA GLU A 244 -7.40 0.26 2.32
C GLU A 244 -8.06 0.34 3.69
N ILE A 245 -7.25 0.66 4.71
CA ILE A 245 -7.71 0.96 6.06
C ILE A 245 -7.58 2.46 6.29
N LYS A 246 -8.70 3.10 6.68
CA LYS A 246 -8.75 4.50 7.05
C LYS A 246 -8.97 4.64 8.55
N HIS A 247 -8.38 5.67 9.14
CA HIS A 247 -8.68 6.12 10.50
C HIS A 247 -8.94 7.63 10.49
N LYS A 248 -10.13 8.02 10.96
CA LYS A 248 -10.59 9.44 10.94
C LYS A 248 -10.50 10.06 9.54
N GLY A 249 -10.87 9.29 8.51
CA GLY A 249 -10.84 9.72 7.12
C GLY A 249 -9.46 9.69 6.44
N ILE A 250 -8.38 9.39 7.17
CA ILE A 250 -7.03 9.32 6.63
C ILE A 250 -6.68 7.86 6.35
N VAL A 251 -6.20 7.54 5.16
CA VAL A 251 -5.66 6.22 4.83
C VAL A 251 -4.40 5.97 5.66
N ILE A 252 -4.39 4.89 6.41
CA ILE A 252 -3.27 4.49 7.26
C ILE A 252 -2.52 3.27 6.71
N ALA A 253 -3.16 2.48 5.86
CA ALA A 253 -2.53 1.40 5.09
C ALA A 253 -3.38 1.01 3.89
N THR A 254 -2.70 0.46 2.86
CA THR A 254 -3.30 -0.12 1.66
C THR A 254 -2.67 -1.47 1.34
N ALA A 255 -3.29 -2.25 0.46
CA ALA A 255 -2.72 -3.51 -0.03
C ALA A 255 -1.37 -3.34 -0.75
N ASP A 256 -1.07 -2.13 -1.25
CA ASP A 256 0.17 -1.80 -1.96
C ASP A 256 1.32 -1.37 -1.04
N ASP A 257 1.06 -1.22 0.26
CA ASP A 257 2.07 -0.80 1.20
C ASP A 257 3.02 -1.95 1.58
N ASP A 258 4.06 -1.63 2.34
CA ASP A 258 5.07 -2.59 2.77
C ASP A 258 4.47 -3.74 3.57
N THR A 259 4.76 -4.96 3.10
CA THR A 259 4.26 -6.23 3.66
C THR A 259 5.13 -6.79 4.79
N THR A 260 6.10 -6.04 5.32
CA THR A 260 6.96 -6.52 6.40
C THR A 260 6.13 -7.03 7.58
N ALA A 261 6.41 -8.24 8.02
CA ALA A 261 5.71 -8.87 9.12
C ALA A 261 5.83 -8.03 10.41
N VAL A 262 4.73 -7.92 11.15
CA VAL A 262 4.64 -7.28 12.49
C VAL A 262 4.83 -5.76 12.47
N VAL A 263 5.77 -5.23 11.72
CA VAL A 263 6.21 -3.82 11.78
C VAL A 263 5.90 -3.03 10.50
N GLY A 264 5.54 -3.69 9.41
CA GLY A 264 5.09 -3.01 8.19
C GLY A 264 3.76 -2.28 8.41
N PRO A 265 3.50 -1.20 7.63
CA PRO A 265 2.29 -0.41 7.78
C PRO A 265 1.02 -1.25 7.69
N ILE A 266 0.97 -2.23 6.78
CA ILE A 266 -0.22 -3.09 6.65
C ILE A 266 -0.39 -4.03 7.85
N ALA A 267 0.69 -4.56 8.42
CA ALA A 267 0.61 -5.41 9.59
C ALA A 267 0.16 -4.61 10.83
N ILE A 268 0.70 -3.40 11.00
CA ILE A 268 0.32 -2.49 12.09
C ILE A 268 -1.14 -2.06 11.96
N ALA A 269 -1.57 -1.62 10.77
CA ALA A 269 -2.92 -1.15 10.55
C ALA A 269 -3.95 -2.29 10.70
N ALA A 270 -3.67 -3.48 10.17
CA ALA A 270 -4.49 -4.66 10.41
C ALA A 270 -4.65 -4.90 11.90
N LYS A 271 -3.56 -4.94 12.67
CA LYS A 271 -3.58 -5.17 14.11
C LYS A 271 -4.40 -4.13 14.89
N GLN A 272 -4.47 -2.90 14.40
CA GLN A 272 -5.28 -1.86 15.03
C GLN A 272 -6.79 -2.12 14.94
N LEU A 273 -7.25 -2.98 14.04
CA LEU A 273 -8.67 -3.32 13.93
C LEU A 273 -9.14 -4.27 15.04
N GLU A 274 -8.22 -5.01 15.69
CA GLU A 274 -8.56 -5.96 16.73
C GLU A 274 -9.18 -5.30 17.96
N GLY A 275 -10.15 -5.96 18.56
CA GLY A 275 -10.93 -5.50 19.70
C GLY A 275 -12.06 -4.52 19.31
N ARG A 276 -12.14 -4.08 18.06
CA ARG A 276 -13.14 -3.11 17.59
C ARG A 276 -14.35 -3.79 16.99
N LYS A 277 -15.48 -3.12 17.16
CA LYS A 277 -16.79 -3.59 16.67
C LYS A 277 -17.10 -3.00 15.32
N ILE A 278 -17.62 -3.82 14.40
CA ILE A 278 -18.15 -3.38 13.11
C ILE A 278 -19.57 -2.87 13.33
N HIS A 279 -19.86 -1.61 13.07
CA HIS A 279 -21.19 -1.05 13.29
C HIS A 279 -22.02 -0.89 12.01
N ARG A 280 -21.38 -0.84 10.83
CA ARG A 280 -22.07 -0.75 9.54
C ARG A 280 -21.28 -1.52 8.48
N VAL A 281 -22.03 -2.13 7.56
CA VAL A 281 -21.51 -2.91 6.44
C VAL A 281 -22.23 -2.47 5.18
N GLU A 282 -21.49 -2.11 4.14
CA GLU A 282 -22.01 -1.70 2.85
C GLU A 282 -21.38 -2.52 1.74
N LEU A 283 -22.20 -3.24 0.97
CA LEU A 283 -21.80 -3.99 -0.21
C LEU A 283 -22.36 -3.30 -1.45
N ALA A 284 -21.49 -2.92 -2.37
CA ALA A 284 -21.88 -2.36 -3.65
C ALA A 284 -22.40 -3.48 -4.57
N PRO A 285 -23.68 -3.47 -4.98
CA PRO A 285 -24.30 -4.63 -5.63
C PRO A 285 -23.78 -4.92 -7.05
N TYR A 286 -23.08 -3.97 -7.67
CA TYR A 286 -22.59 -4.10 -9.05
C TYR A 286 -21.08 -4.33 -9.13
N THR A 287 -20.31 -3.71 -8.28
CA THR A 287 -18.85 -3.85 -8.22
C THR A 287 -18.41 -4.89 -7.21
N LEU A 288 -19.30 -5.29 -6.29
CA LEU A 288 -19.05 -6.19 -5.17
C LEU A 288 -17.97 -5.67 -4.21
N ASP A 289 -17.69 -4.36 -4.25
CA ASP A 289 -16.86 -3.70 -3.26
C ASP A 289 -17.54 -3.76 -1.89
N LEU A 290 -16.75 -3.92 -0.83
CA LEU A 290 -17.25 -4.03 0.52
C LEU A 290 -16.63 -2.96 1.42
N GLU A 291 -17.46 -2.20 2.13
CA GLU A 291 -17.00 -1.25 3.15
C GLU A 291 -17.47 -1.69 4.54
N LEU A 292 -16.52 -1.75 5.47
CA LEU A 292 -16.78 -2.01 6.89
C LEU A 292 -16.47 -0.75 7.69
N PHE A 293 -17.49 -0.21 8.34
CA PHE A 293 -17.36 0.91 9.27
C PHE A 293 -17.20 0.36 10.69
N ILE A 294 -16.09 0.68 11.32
CA ILE A 294 -15.58 0.08 12.54
C ILE A 294 -15.47 1.15 13.61
N GLU A 295 -15.57 0.77 14.88
CA GLU A 295 -15.42 1.67 16.04
C GLU A 295 -14.15 2.53 15.94
N ASP A 296 -14.16 3.66 16.65
CA ASP A 296 -13.07 4.65 16.69
C ASP A 296 -12.74 5.27 15.32
N ASP A 297 -13.76 5.43 14.44
CA ASP A 297 -13.64 6.03 13.10
C ASP A 297 -12.70 5.28 12.14
N TYR A 298 -12.58 3.95 12.30
CA TYR A 298 -11.93 3.10 11.31
C TYR A 298 -12.90 2.72 10.20
N VAL A 299 -12.39 2.69 8.98
CA VAL A 299 -13.10 2.16 7.79
C VAL A 299 -12.16 1.24 7.03
N LEU A 300 -12.60 0.02 6.76
CA LEU A 300 -11.95 -0.87 5.81
C LEU A 300 -12.74 -0.83 4.51
N CYS A 301 -12.09 -0.43 3.42
CA CYS A 301 -12.63 -0.46 2.07
C CYS A 301 -11.95 -1.59 1.29
N ILE A 302 -12.74 -2.46 0.68
CA ILE A 302 -12.30 -3.58 -0.15
C ILE A 302 -12.79 -3.30 -1.57
N VAL A 303 -11.88 -3.23 -2.54
CA VAL A 303 -12.18 -2.86 -3.92
C VAL A 303 -11.89 -4.04 -4.83
N CYS A 304 -12.92 -4.55 -5.47
CA CYS A 304 -12.79 -5.68 -6.38
C CYS A 304 -12.06 -5.28 -7.67
N GLU A 305 -11.12 -6.11 -8.08
CA GLU A 305 -10.31 -5.94 -9.27
C GLU A 305 -10.68 -6.97 -10.34
N PRO A 306 -10.68 -6.59 -11.64
CA PRO A 306 -10.89 -7.53 -12.71
C PRO A 306 -9.69 -8.47 -12.87
N GLN A 307 -9.93 -9.68 -13.34
CA GLN A 307 -8.86 -10.60 -13.68
C GLN A 307 -8.03 -10.05 -14.85
N PRO A 308 -6.69 -10.09 -14.79
CA PRO A 308 -5.84 -9.80 -15.94
C PRO A 308 -6.18 -10.71 -17.13
N ASP A 309 -6.18 -10.16 -18.34
CA ASP A 309 -6.57 -10.86 -19.58
C ASP A 309 -5.72 -12.11 -19.92
N GLU A 310 -4.55 -12.26 -19.31
CA GLU A 310 -3.58 -13.33 -19.58
C GLU A 310 -3.67 -14.50 -18.59
N ASP A 311 -4.52 -14.45 -17.59
CA ASP A 311 -4.62 -15.50 -16.57
C ASP A 311 -5.89 -16.35 -16.76
N ASP A 312 -5.70 -17.63 -17.13
CA ASP A 312 -6.77 -18.62 -17.29
C ASP A 312 -7.32 -19.13 -15.95
N ASN A 313 -6.68 -18.80 -14.83
CA ASN A 313 -7.14 -19.21 -13.51
C ASN A 313 -8.09 -18.18 -12.93
N LEU A 314 -9.25 -18.63 -12.48
CA LEU A 314 -10.23 -17.76 -11.83
C LEU A 314 -9.78 -17.48 -10.40
N ASN A 315 -9.24 -16.29 -10.16
CA ASN A 315 -8.85 -15.82 -8.85
C ASN A 315 -10.03 -15.20 -8.10
N ASN A 316 -9.99 -15.20 -6.78
CA ASN A 316 -10.95 -14.50 -5.95
C ASN A 316 -10.44 -13.09 -5.63
N ASN A 317 -11.39 -12.16 -5.51
CA ASN A 317 -11.13 -10.86 -4.91
C ASN A 317 -11.15 -10.98 -3.38
N TRP A 318 -12.21 -11.59 -2.86
CA TRP A 318 -12.35 -11.84 -1.44
C TRP A 318 -13.35 -12.93 -1.15
N ASP A 319 -13.19 -13.57 0.00
CA ASP A 319 -14.06 -14.63 0.49
C ASP A 319 -14.70 -14.21 1.82
N PHE A 320 -15.98 -14.53 1.98
CA PHE A 320 -16.69 -14.39 3.23
C PHE A 320 -17.17 -15.76 3.72
N SER A 321 -16.72 -16.18 4.87
CA SER A 321 -17.04 -17.48 5.46
C SER A 321 -17.88 -17.35 6.73
N ILE A 322 -18.93 -18.17 6.82
CA ILE A 322 -19.74 -18.43 8.02
C ILE A 322 -19.31 -19.78 8.54
N ILE A 323 -18.37 -19.79 9.48
CA ILE A 323 -17.66 -21.00 9.91
C ILE A 323 -18.62 -22.04 10.49
N ASP A 324 -19.58 -21.63 11.33
CA ASP A 324 -20.55 -22.53 11.96
C ASP A 324 -21.47 -23.27 10.96
N SER A 325 -21.68 -22.68 9.79
CA SER A 325 -22.52 -23.26 8.74
C SER A 325 -21.72 -23.95 7.64
N ASN A 326 -20.39 -23.90 7.69
CA ASN A 326 -19.47 -24.35 6.64
C ASN A 326 -19.81 -23.73 5.24
N ILE A 327 -20.28 -22.48 5.23
CA ILE A 327 -20.61 -21.76 4.00
C ILE A 327 -19.55 -20.71 3.74
N THR A 328 -19.02 -20.69 2.52
CA THR A 328 -18.14 -19.63 2.03
C THR A 328 -18.71 -19.04 0.75
N TYR A 329 -18.77 -17.73 0.68
CA TYR A 329 -19.05 -16.97 -0.51
C TYR A 329 -17.74 -16.43 -1.08
N CYS A 330 -17.41 -16.83 -2.31
CA CYS A 330 -16.23 -16.37 -3.02
C CYS A 330 -16.64 -15.30 -4.04
N VAL A 331 -16.09 -14.12 -3.93
CA VAL A 331 -16.26 -13.03 -4.92
C VAL A 331 -15.08 -13.09 -5.87
N THR A 332 -15.32 -13.48 -7.10
CA THR A 332 -14.29 -13.72 -8.10
C THR A 332 -13.89 -12.45 -8.85
N CYS A 333 -12.72 -12.45 -9.49
CA CYS A 333 -12.25 -11.36 -10.35
C CYS A 333 -13.11 -11.17 -11.63
N ASN A 334 -14.05 -12.07 -11.91
CA ASN A 334 -15.07 -11.89 -12.93
C ASN A 334 -16.36 -11.27 -12.39
N PHE A 335 -16.33 -10.73 -11.17
CA PHE A 335 -17.47 -10.11 -10.49
C PHE A 335 -18.67 -11.06 -10.36
N THR A 336 -18.41 -12.35 -10.15
CA THR A 336 -19.42 -13.36 -9.84
C THR A 336 -19.29 -13.80 -8.39
N VAL A 337 -20.39 -14.29 -7.84
CA VAL A 337 -20.41 -14.84 -6.48
C VAL A 337 -20.61 -16.35 -6.57
N LEU A 338 -19.71 -17.11 -5.99
CA LEU A 338 -19.80 -18.55 -5.87
C LEU A 338 -20.07 -18.91 -4.40
N GLN A 339 -21.10 -19.69 -4.14
CA GLN A 339 -21.33 -20.25 -2.81
C GLN A 339 -20.74 -21.66 -2.75
N GLN A 340 -19.84 -21.88 -1.81
CA GLN A 340 -19.27 -23.19 -1.52
C GLN A 340 -19.75 -23.67 -0.15
N GLN A 341 -20.00 -24.94 -0.02
CA GLN A 341 -20.34 -25.56 1.25
C GLN A 341 -19.40 -26.75 1.47
N TYR A 342 -18.59 -26.67 2.52
CA TYR A 342 -17.68 -27.73 2.90
C TYR A 342 -18.43 -28.75 3.76
N LYS A 343 -18.22 -30.02 3.46
CA LYS A 343 -18.83 -31.14 4.22
C LYS A 343 -18.05 -31.50 5.46
#